data_81bbdbcb1b84e6cd093a3e44d744b04f
#
_entry.id   81bbdbcb1b84e6cd093a3e44d744b04f
#
_cell.length_a   1.000
_cell.length_b   1.000
_cell.length_c   1.000
_cell.angle_alpha   90.00
_cell.angle_beta   90.00
_cell.angle_gamma   90.00
#
_symmetry.space_group_name_H-M   'P 1'
#
loop_
_entity.id
_entity.type
_entity.pdbx_description
1 polymer ?
#
loop_
_entity_poly.entity_id
_entity_poly.type
_entity_poly.pdbx_seq_one_letter_code
_entity_poly.pdbx_strand_id
1 'polypeptide(L)'
;MDLTLTEDQELVQRTAREFLTGRAGADVWKEITGLGWQAMPFEDFGFLEACLLVTELGRARTVTPYVSTVACCGFALRDSPLLGEIQEGAVYAYVPFSGALVPWAASADRLLVTTPSGVVVASPSDVTCTPVSVVGPAPTSRVEFAEVPGEVLPVSPASIEAFGAAATCAEMVGGAQAVLDMTVEYAKTREQFGKPIGVFQAVQHHCADMAIDVLSARFIAYEAIWHLAQGQEAPVEVSVAKSWVSEAYERVCALAHQVHGAVGFTAEHDLHHYTRHAMSTALAFGDADTHLDRLATRLGL
;
A
#
# COMPACT_ATOMS: atom_id res chain seq x y z
N MET A 1 -17.81 -14.95 -1.91
CA MET A 1 -17.44 -13.73 -1.16
C MET A 1 -18.45 -12.63 -1.51
N ASP A 2 -19.05 -11.98 -0.52
CA ASP A 2 -19.83 -10.76 -0.74
C ASP A 2 -18.85 -9.57 -0.60
N LEU A 3 -18.78 -8.73 -1.63
CA LEU A 3 -17.93 -7.55 -1.70
C LEU A 3 -18.71 -6.25 -1.45
N THR A 4 -19.98 -6.37 -1.08
CA THR A 4 -20.79 -5.22 -0.70
C THR A 4 -20.31 -4.72 0.67
N LEU A 5 -19.90 -3.48 0.73
CA LEU A 5 -19.51 -2.87 2.01
C LEU A 5 -20.75 -2.68 2.89
N THR A 6 -20.57 -2.87 4.20
CA THR A 6 -21.58 -2.51 5.20
C THR A 6 -21.68 -0.99 5.33
N GLU A 7 -22.75 -0.50 5.98
CA GLU A 7 -22.92 0.94 6.25
C GLU A 7 -21.74 1.53 7.05
N ASP A 8 -21.22 0.77 8.03
CA ASP A 8 -20.06 1.17 8.83
C ASP A 8 -18.78 1.23 7.99
N GLN A 9 -18.55 0.25 7.11
CA GLN A 9 -17.42 0.23 6.17
C GLN A 9 -17.46 1.39 5.17
N GLU A 10 -18.64 1.69 4.63
CA GLU A 10 -18.84 2.87 3.78
C GLU A 10 -18.59 4.17 4.56
N LEU A 11 -18.98 4.23 5.83
CA LEU A 11 -18.73 5.38 6.70
C LEU A 11 -17.24 5.56 6.95
N VAL A 12 -16.50 4.50 7.27
CA VAL A 12 -15.02 4.52 7.43
C VAL A 12 -14.36 5.08 6.17
N GLN A 13 -14.71 4.53 5.00
CA GLN A 13 -14.12 4.96 3.73
C GLN A 13 -14.45 6.42 3.42
N ARG A 14 -15.69 6.84 3.58
CA ARG A 14 -16.13 8.22 3.33
C ARG A 14 -15.43 9.20 4.27
N THR A 15 -15.39 8.90 5.57
CA THR A 15 -14.74 9.75 6.57
C THR A 15 -13.25 9.89 6.30
N ALA A 16 -12.58 8.79 5.94
CA ALA A 16 -11.17 8.81 5.54
C ALA A 16 -10.95 9.70 4.32
N ARG A 17 -11.79 9.57 3.30
CA ARG A 17 -11.71 10.38 2.06
C ARG A 17 -11.88 11.87 2.34
N GLU A 18 -12.88 12.24 3.15
CA GLU A 18 -13.14 13.63 3.53
C GLU A 18 -11.95 14.21 4.31
N PHE A 19 -11.44 13.48 5.29
CA PHE A 19 -10.28 13.88 6.09
C PHE A 19 -9.03 14.08 5.22
N LEU A 20 -8.76 13.19 4.27
CA LEU A 20 -7.56 13.20 3.44
C LEU A 20 -7.63 14.20 2.27
N THR A 21 -8.79 14.75 1.99
CA THR A 21 -8.96 15.74 0.92
C THR A 21 -8.06 16.96 1.15
N GLY A 22 -7.26 17.31 0.16
CA GLY A 22 -6.30 18.44 0.20
C GLY A 22 -5.01 18.16 0.98
N ARG A 23 -4.78 16.91 1.43
CA ARG A 23 -3.57 16.52 2.19
C ARG A 23 -2.55 15.73 1.36
N ALA A 24 -2.55 15.86 0.05
CA ALA A 24 -1.59 15.19 -0.83
C ALA A 24 -0.14 15.49 -0.44
N GLY A 25 0.67 14.45 -0.25
CA GLY A 25 2.08 14.56 0.14
C GLY A 25 2.32 15.00 1.59
N ALA A 26 1.27 15.26 2.37
CA ALA A 26 1.41 15.62 3.78
C ALA A 26 1.71 14.39 4.65
N ASP A 27 2.54 14.58 5.68
CA ASP A 27 2.66 13.62 6.78
C ASP A 27 1.47 13.80 7.72
N VAL A 28 0.59 12.81 7.72
CA VAL A 28 -0.66 12.83 8.51
C VAL A 28 -0.62 11.91 9.74
N TRP A 29 0.54 11.34 10.07
CA TRP A 29 0.62 10.35 11.15
C TRP A 29 0.12 10.88 12.49
N LYS A 30 0.55 12.07 12.90
CA LYS A 30 0.11 12.70 14.15
C LYS A 30 -1.38 12.99 14.19
N GLU A 31 -1.97 13.33 13.05
CA GLU A 31 -3.41 13.57 12.95
C GLU A 31 -4.18 12.24 13.03
N ILE A 32 -3.70 11.19 12.36
CA ILE A 32 -4.26 9.82 12.42
C ILE A 32 -4.24 9.30 13.85
N THR A 33 -3.10 9.42 14.54
CA THR A 33 -2.99 8.99 15.95
C THR A 33 -3.83 9.84 16.90
N GLY A 34 -3.95 11.13 16.64
CA GLY A 34 -4.84 12.02 17.38
C GLY A 34 -6.33 11.68 17.25
N LEU A 35 -6.73 11.03 16.15
CA LEU A 35 -8.09 10.53 15.90
C LEU A 35 -8.30 9.07 16.36
N GLY A 36 -7.25 8.38 16.81
CA GLY A 36 -7.31 6.99 17.25
C GLY A 36 -7.39 5.97 16.11
N TRP A 37 -7.14 6.38 14.84
CA TRP A 37 -7.31 5.50 13.68
C TRP A 37 -6.26 4.39 13.58
N GLN A 38 -5.13 4.52 14.29
CA GLN A 38 -4.14 3.44 14.41
C GLN A 38 -4.62 2.32 15.34
N ALA A 39 -5.48 2.63 16.33
CA ALA A 39 -6.03 1.67 17.28
C ALA A 39 -7.35 1.05 16.78
N MET A 40 -8.16 1.84 16.07
CA MET A 40 -9.50 1.48 15.58
C MET A 40 -9.60 0.05 14.97
N PRO A 41 -8.66 -0.42 14.12
CA PRO A 41 -8.78 -1.75 13.52
C PRO A 41 -8.67 -2.92 14.51
N PHE A 42 -8.14 -2.69 15.70
CA PHE A 42 -7.91 -3.71 16.73
C PHE A 42 -8.95 -3.70 17.83
N GLU A 43 -9.83 -2.71 17.85
CA GLU A 43 -10.87 -2.54 18.86
C GLU A 43 -12.24 -2.99 18.32
N ASP A 44 -12.80 -2.23 17.39
CA ASP A 44 -14.17 -2.41 16.90
C ASP A 44 -14.25 -2.90 15.43
N PHE A 45 -13.10 -2.94 14.72
CA PHE A 45 -13.04 -3.21 13.30
C PHE A 45 -12.07 -4.38 13.00
N GLY A 46 -11.48 -4.40 11.80
CA GLY A 46 -10.58 -5.46 11.39
C GLY A 46 -9.62 -5.05 10.27
N PHE A 47 -8.99 -6.04 9.67
CA PHE A 47 -8.02 -5.83 8.61
C PHE A 47 -8.66 -5.21 7.35
N LEU A 48 -9.90 -5.57 7.06
CA LEU A 48 -10.61 -4.99 5.90
C LEU A 48 -10.79 -3.48 6.07
N GLU A 49 -11.24 -3.02 7.23
CA GLU A 49 -11.45 -1.59 7.50
C GLU A 49 -10.14 -0.81 7.53
N ALA A 50 -9.06 -1.41 8.06
CA ALA A 50 -7.72 -0.85 7.93
C ALA A 50 -7.34 -0.67 6.45
N CYS A 51 -7.63 -1.65 5.60
CA CYS A 51 -7.34 -1.58 4.16
C CYS A 51 -8.26 -0.61 3.41
N LEU A 52 -9.49 -0.38 3.87
CA LEU A 52 -10.35 0.70 3.33
C LEU A 52 -9.73 2.08 3.59
N LEU A 53 -9.21 2.31 4.80
CA LEU A 53 -8.46 3.53 5.10
C LEU A 53 -7.19 3.63 4.23
N VAL A 54 -6.42 2.54 4.10
CA VAL A 54 -5.21 2.47 3.25
C VAL A 54 -5.54 2.80 1.79
N THR A 55 -6.69 2.36 1.29
CA THR A 55 -7.15 2.72 -0.07
C THR A 55 -7.29 4.25 -0.22
N GLU A 56 -7.83 4.92 0.77
CA GLU A 56 -7.98 6.39 0.72
C GLU A 56 -6.63 7.11 0.94
N LEU A 57 -5.71 6.55 1.73
CA LEU A 57 -4.33 7.05 1.84
C LEU A 57 -3.61 7.02 0.49
N GLY A 58 -3.71 5.90 -0.23
CA GLY A 58 -3.17 5.77 -1.59
C GLY A 58 -3.83 6.72 -2.60
N ARG A 59 -5.16 6.87 -2.52
CA ARG A 59 -5.91 7.82 -3.33
C ARG A 59 -5.45 9.25 -3.13
N ALA A 60 -5.22 9.66 -1.89
CA ALA A 60 -4.78 11.00 -1.53
C ALA A 60 -3.26 11.21 -1.64
N ARG A 61 -2.47 10.16 -1.89
CA ARG A 61 -1.00 10.19 -1.90
C ARG A 61 -0.40 10.75 -0.60
N THR A 62 -0.96 10.42 0.53
CA THR A 62 -0.40 10.85 1.81
C THR A 62 0.85 10.06 2.16
N VAL A 63 1.78 10.70 2.86
CA VAL A 63 3.04 10.09 3.31
C VAL A 63 2.90 9.75 4.78
N THR A 64 2.73 8.45 5.09
CA THR A 64 2.46 8.00 6.46
C THR A 64 2.99 6.59 6.69
N PRO A 65 3.46 6.24 7.92
CA PRO A 65 3.87 4.88 8.26
C PRO A 65 2.69 3.91 8.47
N TYR A 66 1.45 4.30 8.20
CA TYR A 66 0.25 3.50 8.50
C TYR A 66 0.31 2.07 7.93
N VAL A 67 0.71 1.92 6.66
CA VAL A 67 0.83 0.59 6.02
C VAL A 67 1.85 -0.27 6.75
N SER A 68 3.06 0.24 7.01
CA SER A 68 4.10 -0.53 7.69
C SER A 68 3.79 -0.80 9.16
N THR A 69 3.24 0.19 9.86
CA THR A 69 3.01 0.13 11.31
C THR A 69 1.72 -0.62 11.64
N VAL A 70 0.58 -0.15 11.13
CA VAL A 70 -0.74 -0.67 11.51
C VAL A 70 -1.09 -1.91 10.70
N ALA A 71 -1.13 -1.77 9.36
CA ALA A 71 -1.62 -2.83 8.51
C ALA A 71 -0.64 -4.02 8.40
N CYS A 72 0.67 -3.79 8.43
CA CYS A 72 1.67 -4.84 8.35
C CYS A 72 2.05 -5.37 9.74
N CYS A 73 2.77 -4.58 10.54
CA CYS A 73 3.29 -5.01 11.84
C CYS A 73 2.17 -5.22 12.88
N GLY A 74 1.19 -4.33 12.94
CA GLY A 74 0.10 -4.38 13.92
C GLY A 74 -0.73 -5.66 13.78
N PHE A 75 -1.16 -6.03 12.58
CA PHE A 75 -1.92 -7.26 12.36
C PHE A 75 -1.08 -8.53 12.57
N ALA A 76 0.22 -8.49 12.29
CA ALA A 76 1.11 -9.61 12.62
C ALA A 76 1.29 -9.75 14.15
N LEU A 77 1.21 -8.66 14.90
CA LEU A 77 1.37 -8.60 16.35
C LEU A 77 0.05 -8.57 17.13
N ARG A 78 -1.09 -8.82 16.48
CA ARG A 78 -2.43 -8.65 17.10
C ARG A 78 -2.63 -9.44 18.41
N ASP A 79 -1.93 -10.56 18.56
CA ASP A 79 -1.98 -11.41 19.75
C ASP A 79 -0.77 -11.17 20.70
N SER A 80 0.03 -10.13 20.44
CA SER A 80 1.22 -9.77 21.21
C SER A 80 0.95 -8.55 22.11
N PRO A 81 1.53 -8.48 23.32
CA PRO A 81 1.47 -7.28 24.13
C PRO A 81 2.11 -6.04 23.46
N LEU A 82 2.93 -6.22 22.44
CA LEU A 82 3.54 -5.13 21.66
C LEU A 82 2.51 -4.35 20.83
N LEU A 83 1.32 -4.92 20.58
CA LEU A 83 0.25 -4.21 19.90
C LEU A 83 -0.14 -2.91 20.63
N GLY A 84 -0.09 -2.91 21.97
CA GLY A 84 -0.40 -1.74 22.78
C GLY A 84 0.48 -0.52 22.42
N GLU A 85 1.78 -0.74 22.13
CA GLU A 85 2.67 0.36 21.70
C GLU A 85 2.19 0.98 20.37
N ILE A 86 1.73 0.15 19.41
CA ILE A 86 1.18 0.62 18.12
C ILE A 86 -0.12 1.39 18.33
N GLN A 87 -1.01 0.90 19.20
CA GLN A 87 -2.24 1.58 19.55
C GLN A 87 -2.00 2.93 20.25
N GLU A 88 -0.89 3.08 20.97
CA GLU A 88 -0.43 4.34 21.57
C GLU A 88 0.29 5.25 20.55
N GLY A 89 0.51 4.80 19.31
CA GLY A 89 1.05 5.61 18.23
C GLY A 89 2.53 5.38 17.90
N ALA A 90 3.15 4.36 18.50
CA ALA A 90 4.54 3.99 18.14
C ALA A 90 4.63 3.52 16.69
N VAL A 91 5.69 3.91 16.01
CA VAL A 91 5.97 3.56 14.62
C VAL A 91 6.77 2.27 14.56
N TYR A 92 6.27 1.29 13.80
CA TYR A 92 6.92 0.00 13.55
C TYR A 92 7.27 -0.14 12.07
N ALA A 93 8.43 -0.74 11.79
CA ALA A 93 8.82 -1.12 10.43
C ALA A 93 9.35 -2.57 10.39
N TYR A 94 9.10 -3.25 9.26
CA TYR A 94 9.52 -4.63 9.05
C TYR A 94 10.80 -4.71 8.22
N VAL A 95 11.78 -5.46 8.71
CA VAL A 95 13.09 -5.70 8.09
C VAL A 95 13.18 -7.18 7.70
N PRO A 96 12.99 -7.53 6.41
CA PRO A 96 12.94 -8.93 5.98
C PRO A 96 14.31 -9.63 5.98
N PHE A 97 15.41 -8.88 5.76
CA PHE A 97 16.78 -9.38 5.74
C PHE A 97 17.78 -8.21 5.87
N SER A 98 19.04 -8.52 6.23
CA SER A 98 20.12 -7.53 6.27
C SER A 98 20.43 -7.01 4.86
N GLY A 99 20.51 -5.70 4.71
CA GLY A 99 20.68 -5.00 3.43
C GLY A 99 19.37 -4.58 2.74
N ALA A 100 18.20 -4.91 3.33
CA ALA A 100 16.92 -4.50 2.79
C ALA A 100 16.74 -2.98 2.79
N LEU A 101 15.99 -2.46 1.81
CA LEU A 101 15.52 -1.08 1.78
C LEU A 101 14.17 -1.02 2.51
N VAL A 102 14.14 -0.34 3.65
CA VAL A 102 13.00 -0.35 4.56
C VAL A 102 12.47 1.07 4.75
N PRO A 103 11.23 1.33 4.33
CA PRO A 103 10.55 2.59 4.62
C PRO A 103 10.41 2.79 6.13
N TRP A 104 10.62 4.02 6.58
CA TRP A 104 10.46 4.48 7.97
C TRP A 104 11.48 3.92 8.97
N ALA A 105 12.39 2.99 8.59
CA ALA A 105 13.27 2.30 9.54
C ALA A 105 14.05 3.23 10.46
N ALA A 106 14.58 4.34 9.93
CA ALA A 106 15.38 5.28 10.74
C ALA A 106 14.53 6.12 11.72
N SER A 107 13.24 6.23 11.49
CA SER A 107 12.29 6.99 12.33
C SER A 107 11.31 6.10 13.10
N ALA A 108 11.44 4.78 12.97
CA ALA A 108 10.63 3.83 13.72
C ALA A 108 11.02 3.82 15.21
N ASP A 109 10.05 3.54 16.07
CA ASP A 109 10.30 3.27 17.48
C ASP A 109 10.80 1.83 17.68
N ARG A 110 10.30 0.90 16.84
CA ARG A 110 10.65 -0.52 16.82
C ARG A 110 10.80 -1.06 15.40
N LEU A 111 11.67 -2.05 15.27
CA LEU A 111 11.86 -2.84 14.05
C LEU A 111 11.50 -4.30 14.30
N LEU A 112 10.66 -4.88 13.44
CA LEU A 112 10.50 -6.33 13.38
C LEU A 112 11.55 -6.87 12.41
N VAL A 113 12.53 -7.58 12.91
CA VAL A 113 13.69 -8.04 12.12
C VAL A 113 13.63 -9.55 11.95
N THR A 114 13.65 -10.01 10.71
CA THR A 114 13.79 -11.44 10.40
C THR A 114 15.24 -11.86 10.55
N THR A 115 15.46 -12.83 11.42
CA THR A 115 16.76 -13.48 11.67
C THR A 115 16.68 -14.98 11.34
N PRO A 116 17.79 -15.71 11.28
CA PRO A 116 17.76 -17.16 11.10
C PRO A 116 16.99 -17.92 12.20
N SER A 117 16.84 -17.35 13.38
CA SER A 117 16.10 -17.93 14.52
C SER A 117 14.62 -17.59 14.52
N GLY A 118 14.18 -16.61 13.73
CA GLY A 118 12.80 -16.11 13.67
C GLY A 118 12.73 -14.60 13.67
N VAL A 119 11.56 -14.05 13.93
CA VAL A 119 11.35 -12.59 14.01
C VAL A 119 11.67 -12.10 15.42
N VAL A 120 12.50 -11.07 15.53
CA VAL A 120 12.82 -10.40 16.79
C VAL A 120 12.42 -8.93 16.73
N VAL A 121 12.17 -8.33 17.90
CA VAL A 121 11.99 -6.87 18.03
C VAL A 121 13.33 -6.21 18.32
N ALA A 122 13.66 -5.19 17.54
CA ALA A 122 14.86 -4.40 17.71
C ALA A 122 14.53 -2.91 17.81
N SER A 123 15.44 -2.15 18.38
CA SER A 123 15.48 -0.69 18.26
C SER A 123 16.26 -0.30 17.00
N PRO A 124 15.99 0.85 16.36
CA PRO A 124 16.86 1.37 15.28
C PRO A 124 18.33 1.51 15.65
N SER A 125 18.65 1.63 16.96
CA SER A 125 20.03 1.66 17.47
C SER A 125 20.75 0.31 17.44
N ASP A 126 20.01 -0.80 17.29
CA ASP A 126 20.56 -2.17 17.26
C ASP A 126 21.01 -2.58 15.85
N VAL A 127 20.72 -1.74 14.87
CA VAL A 127 21.02 -1.96 13.46
C VAL A 127 21.66 -0.71 12.83
N THR A 128 22.22 -0.84 11.64
CA THR A 128 22.70 0.32 10.87
C THR A 128 21.65 0.74 9.86
N CYS A 129 21.07 1.93 10.06
CA CYS A 129 20.13 2.55 9.12
C CYS A 129 20.83 3.61 8.27
N THR A 130 21.11 3.32 7.01
CA THR A 130 21.71 4.26 6.05
C THR A 130 20.62 4.83 5.14
N PRO A 131 20.31 6.15 5.19
CA PRO A 131 19.30 6.76 4.33
C PRO A 131 19.63 6.57 2.85
N VAL A 132 18.61 6.23 2.04
CA VAL A 132 18.75 6.00 0.59
C VAL A 132 17.67 6.80 -0.15
N SER A 133 18.09 7.48 -1.23
CA SER A 133 17.15 8.14 -2.13
C SER A 133 16.46 7.09 -3.01
N VAL A 134 15.15 7.01 -2.92
CA VAL A 134 14.30 6.09 -3.68
C VAL A 134 13.27 6.85 -4.52
N VAL A 135 12.61 6.16 -5.44
CA VAL A 135 11.56 6.75 -6.29
C VAL A 135 10.32 7.13 -5.47
N GLY A 136 9.98 6.33 -4.46
CA GLY A 136 8.80 6.56 -3.59
C GLY A 136 8.94 7.75 -2.66
N PRO A 137 7.82 8.21 -2.08
CA PRO A 137 7.81 9.38 -1.21
C PRO A 137 8.23 9.07 0.25
N ALA A 138 8.18 7.81 0.69
CA ALA A 138 8.47 7.43 2.06
C ALA A 138 9.98 7.51 2.36
N PRO A 139 10.39 8.08 3.51
CA PRO A 139 11.77 8.06 3.97
C PRO A 139 12.24 6.60 4.08
N THR A 140 13.27 6.24 3.32
CA THR A 140 13.73 4.86 3.21
C THR A 140 15.19 4.75 3.62
N SER A 141 15.53 3.71 4.36
CA SER A 141 16.90 3.40 4.74
C SER A 141 17.28 1.98 4.31
N ARG A 142 18.54 1.79 3.94
CA ARG A 142 19.15 0.47 3.92
C ARG A 142 19.43 0.05 5.36
N VAL A 143 18.90 -1.09 5.76
CA VAL A 143 19.05 -1.62 7.12
C VAL A 143 20.03 -2.79 7.10
N GLU A 144 21.15 -2.65 7.80
CA GLU A 144 22.20 -3.67 7.87
C GLU A 144 22.43 -4.10 9.32
N PHE A 145 22.59 -5.40 9.54
CA PHE A 145 22.90 -6.00 10.82
C PHE A 145 23.65 -7.32 10.62
N ALA A 146 24.51 -7.66 11.60
CA ALA A 146 25.16 -8.98 11.69
C ALA A 146 24.35 -9.91 12.60
N GLU A 147 24.08 -9.46 13.83
CA GLU A 147 23.24 -10.12 14.82
C GLU A 147 22.32 -9.06 15.44
N VAL A 148 21.08 -9.44 15.71
CA VAL A 148 20.13 -8.60 16.42
C VAL A 148 19.73 -9.32 17.70
N PRO A 149 20.05 -8.77 18.88
CA PRO A 149 19.65 -9.36 20.15
C PRO A 149 18.13 -9.21 20.33
N GLY A 150 17.51 -10.20 20.93
CA GLY A 150 16.08 -10.12 21.26
C GLY A 150 15.43 -11.48 21.47
N GLU A 151 14.27 -11.46 22.05
CA GLU A 151 13.40 -12.63 22.15
C GLU A 151 12.71 -12.88 20.80
N VAL A 152 12.67 -14.15 20.39
CA VAL A 152 11.98 -14.54 19.16
C VAL A 152 10.48 -14.49 19.41
N LEU A 153 9.79 -13.71 18.60
CA LEU A 153 8.34 -13.58 18.65
C LEU A 153 7.65 -14.80 17.99
N PRO A 154 6.47 -15.17 18.49
CA PRO A 154 5.65 -16.24 17.90
C PRO A 154 4.90 -15.77 16.63
N VAL A 155 5.60 -15.07 15.73
CA VAL A 155 5.09 -14.57 14.44
C VAL A 155 5.98 -15.06 13.32
N SER A 156 5.37 -15.43 12.20
CA SER A 156 6.15 -15.85 11.03
C SER A 156 6.45 -14.65 10.11
N PRO A 157 7.64 -14.61 9.47
CA PRO A 157 7.92 -13.62 8.42
C PRO A 157 6.87 -13.62 7.31
N ALA A 158 6.38 -14.81 6.94
CA ALA A 158 5.36 -14.96 5.90
C ALA A 158 4.02 -14.28 6.26
N SER A 159 3.63 -14.31 7.55
CA SER A 159 2.43 -13.61 8.01
C SER A 159 2.60 -12.09 7.90
N ILE A 160 3.75 -11.54 8.32
CA ILE A 160 4.05 -10.11 8.22
C ILE A 160 4.01 -9.67 6.75
N GLU A 161 4.68 -10.42 5.87
CA GLU A 161 4.71 -10.15 4.43
C GLU A 161 3.32 -10.21 3.80
N ALA A 162 2.47 -11.17 4.21
CA ALA A 162 1.13 -11.31 3.68
C ALA A 162 0.25 -10.09 3.99
N PHE A 163 0.24 -9.63 5.25
CA PHE A 163 -0.47 -8.42 5.65
C PHE A 163 0.07 -7.18 4.93
N GLY A 164 1.39 -7.03 4.87
CA GLY A 164 2.04 -5.92 4.19
C GLY A 164 1.75 -5.88 2.69
N ALA A 165 1.84 -7.02 2.00
CA ALA A 165 1.53 -7.12 0.57
C ALA A 165 0.06 -6.81 0.26
N ALA A 166 -0.88 -7.38 1.03
CA ALA A 166 -2.30 -7.14 0.85
C ALA A 166 -2.68 -5.66 1.11
N ALA A 167 -2.14 -5.05 2.17
CA ALA A 167 -2.34 -3.63 2.45
C ALA A 167 -1.74 -2.73 1.36
N THR A 168 -0.56 -3.08 0.83
CA THR A 168 0.02 -2.36 -0.30
C THR A 168 -0.84 -2.49 -1.56
N CYS A 169 -1.51 -3.63 -1.79
CA CYS A 169 -2.49 -3.74 -2.87
C CYS A 169 -3.67 -2.77 -2.70
N ALA A 170 -4.18 -2.61 -1.47
CA ALA A 170 -5.23 -1.63 -1.18
C ALA A 170 -4.77 -0.19 -1.49
N GLU A 171 -3.53 0.16 -1.10
CA GLU A 171 -2.92 1.46 -1.39
C GLU A 171 -2.81 1.71 -2.90
N MET A 172 -2.34 0.72 -3.65
CA MET A 172 -2.23 0.78 -5.12
C MET A 172 -3.61 0.93 -5.79
N VAL A 173 -4.63 0.22 -5.33
CA VAL A 173 -6.02 0.36 -5.82
C VAL A 173 -6.52 1.79 -5.65
N GLY A 174 -6.26 2.41 -4.50
CA GLY A 174 -6.61 3.80 -4.24
C GLY A 174 -5.92 4.77 -5.20
N GLY A 175 -4.62 4.61 -5.39
CA GLY A 175 -3.83 5.41 -6.32
C GLY A 175 -4.28 5.24 -7.77
N ALA A 176 -4.50 4.00 -8.23
CA ALA A 176 -4.98 3.71 -9.57
C ALA A 176 -6.37 4.33 -9.84
N GLN A 177 -7.28 4.28 -8.86
CA GLN A 177 -8.58 4.93 -8.96
C GLN A 177 -8.46 6.46 -9.10
N ALA A 178 -7.56 7.08 -8.33
CA ALA A 178 -7.34 8.53 -8.44
C ALA A 178 -6.80 8.93 -9.82
N VAL A 179 -5.90 8.13 -10.39
CA VAL A 179 -5.35 8.36 -11.74
C VAL A 179 -6.45 8.22 -12.80
N LEU A 180 -7.32 7.21 -12.69
CA LEU A 180 -8.45 7.04 -13.59
C LEU A 180 -9.40 8.26 -13.52
N ASP A 181 -9.79 8.67 -12.32
CA ASP A 181 -10.71 9.80 -12.12
C ASP A 181 -10.13 11.09 -12.69
N MET A 182 -8.85 11.37 -12.40
CA MET A 182 -8.11 12.53 -12.93
C MET A 182 -8.07 12.52 -14.47
N THR A 183 -7.84 11.35 -15.07
CA THR A 183 -7.72 11.21 -16.53
C THR A 183 -9.08 11.39 -17.21
N VAL A 184 -10.14 10.82 -16.63
CA VAL A 184 -11.49 10.99 -17.15
C VAL A 184 -11.93 12.46 -17.08
N GLU A 185 -11.62 13.16 -15.98
CA GLU A 185 -11.96 14.58 -15.85
C GLU A 185 -11.15 15.45 -16.82
N TYR A 186 -9.86 15.15 -17.01
CA TYR A 186 -9.04 15.81 -18.01
C TYR A 186 -9.60 15.59 -19.43
N ALA A 187 -10.02 14.37 -19.77
CA ALA A 187 -10.59 14.05 -21.07
C ALA A 187 -11.91 14.79 -21.36
N LYS A 188 -12.69 15.09 -20.31
CA LYS A 188 -13.94 15.88 -20.45
C LYS A 188 -13.68 17.38 -20.64
N THR A 189 -12.60 17.91 -20.07
CA THR A 189 -12.35 19.35 -20.01
C THR A 189 -11.32 19.84 -21.04
N ARG A 190 -10.35 18.99 -21.42
CA ARG A 190 -9.31 19.34 -22.38
C ARG A 190 -9.87 19.35 -23.80
N GLU A 191 -9.72 20.47 -24.48
CA GLU A 191 -10.16 20.63 -25.87
C GLU A 191 -8.99 20.56 -26.86
N GLN A 192 -9.20 19.81 -27.95
CA GLN A 192 -8.38 19.80 -29.15
C GLN A 192 -9.29 19.58 -30.39
N PHE A 193 -8.91 20.17 -31.52
CA PHE A 193 -9.71 20.10 -32.76
C PHE A 193 -11.15 20.62 -32.55
N GLY A 194 -11.31 21.62 -31.68
CA GLY A 194 -12.60 22.29 -31.41
C GLY A 194 -13.59 21.51 -30.54
N LYS A 195 -13.15 20.46 -29.83
CA LYS A 195 -14.00 19.64 -28.95
C LYS A 195 -13.19 18.97 -27.84
N PRO A 196 -13.85 18.54 -26.73
CA PRO A 196 -13.21 17.77 -25.69
C PRO A 196 -12.55 16.50 -26.24
N ILE A 197 -11.34 16.15 -25.73
CA ILE A 197 -10.61 14.97 -26.22
C ILE A 197 -11.32 13.66 -25.90
N GLY A 198 -12.18 13.62 -24.89
CA GLY A 198 -12.97 12.45 -24.52
C GLY A 198 -14.01 12.02 -25.57
N VAL A 199 -14.24 12.79 -26.64
CA VAL A 199 -15.10 12.37 -27.75
C VAL A 199 -14.37 11.49 -28.76
N PHE A 200 -13.03 11.41 -28.69
CA PHE A 200 -12.25 10.58 -29.60
C PHE A 200 -12.19 9.14 -29.10
N GLN A 201 -12.46 8.18 -29.98
CA GLN A 201 -12.49 6.75 -29.63
C GLN A 201 -11.21 6.25 -28.98
N ALA A 202 -10.03 6.70 -29.45
CA ALA A 202 -8.76 6.29 -28.88
C ALA A 202 -8.65 6.68 -27.38
N VAL A 203 -9.11 7.88 -27.01
CA VAL A 203 -9.13 8.34 -25.59
C VAL A 203 -10.16 7.55 -24.79
N GLN A 204 -11.34 7.29 -25.36
CA GLN A 204 -12.39 6.48 -24.71
C GLN A 204 -11.91 5.06 -24.44
N HIS A 205 -11.18 4.42 -25.36
CA HIS A 205 -10.64 3.07 -25.19
C HIS A 205 -9.59 3.07 -24.07
N HIS A 206 -8.66 4.04 -24.01
CA HIS A 206 -7.72 4.14 -22.91
C HIS A 206 -8.41 4.29 -21.55
N CYS A 207 -9.43 5.15 -21.44
CA CYS A 207 -10.19 5.28 -20.20
C CYS A 207 -10.95 3.98 -19.83
N ALA A 208 -11.48 3.25 -20.82
CA ALA A 208 -12.15 1.97 -20.61
C ALA A 208 -11.16 0.88 -20.13
N ASP A 209 -9.98 0.78 -20.73
CA ASP A 209 -8.94 -0.16 -20.34
C ASP A 209 -8.46 0.13 -18.92
N MET A 210 -8.23 1.41 -18.58
CA MET A 210 -7.90 1.83 -17.21
C MET A 210 -9.01 1.44 -16.22
N ALA A 211 -10.28 1.63 -16.59
CA ALA A 211 -11.42 1.27 -15.73
C ALA A 211 -11.50 -0.25 -15.47
N ILE A 212 -11.19 -1.07 -16.49
CA ILE A 212 -11.11 -2.53 -16.36
C ILE A 212 -9.98 -2.92 -15.42
N ASP A 213 -8.79 -2.34 -15.59
CA ASP A 213 -7.63 -2.61 -14.73
C ASP A 213 -7.92 -2.22 -13.26
N VAL A 214 -8.49 -1.04 -13.01
CA VAL A 214 -8.83 -0.58 -11.66
C VAL A 214 -9.89 -1.46 -11.01
N LEU A 215 -10.93 -1.83 -11.73
CA LEU A 215 -12.00 -2.69 -11.22
C LEU A 215 -11.49 -4.09 -10.90
N SER A 216 -10.71 -4.69 -11.79
CA SER A 216 -10.10 -6.00 -11.59
C SER A 216 -9.13 -5.98 -10.40
N ALA A 217 -8.25 -4.97 -10.32
CA ALA A 217 -7.32 -4.80 -9.22
C ALA A 217 -8.05 -4.71 -7.87
N ARG A 218 -9.16 -3.98 -7.80
CA ARG A 218 -9.98 -3.85 -6.58
C ARG A 218 -10.52 -5.20 -6.12
N PHE A 219 -11.14 -5.97 -7.00
CA PHE A 219 -11.73 -7.25 -6.62
C PHE A 219 -10.68 -8.26 -6.19
N ILE A 220 -9.57 -8.34 -6.93
CA ILE A 220 -8.46 -9.26 -6.62
C ILE A 220 -7.79 -8.88 -5.30
N ALA A 221 -7.54 -7.59 -5.04
CA ALA A 221 -6.99 -7.12 -3.78
C ALA A 221 -7.92 -7.42 -2.59
N TYR A 222 -9.22 -7.14 -2.76
CA TYR A 222 -10.20 -7.35 -1.68
C TYR A 222 -10.45 -8.83 -1.38
N GLU A 223 -10.27 -9.74 -2.34
CA GLU A 223 -10.30 -11.17 -2.07
C GLU A 223 -9.19 -11.58 -1.11
N ALA A 224 -7.95 -11.18 -1.37
CA ALA A 224 -6.82 -11.45 -0.48
C ALA A 224 -7.01 -10.83 0.91
N ILE A 225 -7.46 -9.56 0.95
CA ILE A 225 -7.74 -8.84 2.20
C ILE A 225 -8.84 -9.52 3.00
N TRP A 226 -9.91 -9.95 2.34
CA TRP A 226 -11.03 -10.63 2.99
C TRP A 226 -10.60 -11.95 3.65
N HIS A 227 -9.80 -12.78 2.95
CA HIS A 227 -9.28 -14.02 3.54
C HIS A 227 -8.43 -13.75 4.80
N LEU A 228 -7.52 -12.78 4.73
CA LEU A 228 -6.70 -12.37 5.89
C LEU A 228 -7.56 -11.81 7.03
N ALA A 229 -8.59 -11.03 6.73
CA ALA A 229 -9.53 -10.49 7.71
C ALA A 229 -10.32 -11.60 8.44
N GLN A 230 -10.58 -12.74 7.77
CA GLN A 230 -11.20 -13.93 8.38
C GLN A 230 -10.19 -14.78 9.18
N GLY A 231 -8.95 -14.34 9.35
CA GLY A 231 -7.90 -15.10 10.04
C GLY A 231 -7.39 -16.31 9.25
N GLN A 232 -7.63 -16.36 7.95
CA GLN A 232 -7.18 -17.43 7.08
C GLN A 232 -5.78 -17.13 6.52
N GLU A 233 -4.96 -18.16 6.35
CA GLU A 233 -3.76 -18.01 5.50
C GLU A 233 -4.22 -17.88 4.04
N ALA A 234 -3.69 -16.86 3.35
CA ALA A 234 -4.10 -16.54 1.97
C ALA A 234 -2.89 -16.35 1.02
N PRO A 235 -1.91 -17.27 1.01
CA PRO A 235 -0.67 -17.06 0.27
C PRO A 235 -0.85 -17.09 -1.26
N VAL A 236 -1.87 -17.77 -1.76
CA VAL A 236 -2.22 -17.78 -3.19
C VAL A 236 -2.90 -16.47 -3.55
N GLU A 237 -3.93 -16.10 -2.82
CA GLU A 237 -4.72 -14.89 -3.05
C GLU A 237 -3.85 -13.61 -2.93
N VAL A 238 -2.97 -13.56 -1.93
CA VAL A 238 -2.01 -12.46 -1.77
C VAL A 238 -1.02 -12.41 -2.94
N SER A 239 -0.52 -13.55 -3.41
CA SER A 239 0.41 -13.56 -4.55
C SER A 239 -0.29 -13.20 -5.86
N VAL A 240 -1.51 -13.67 -6.09
CA VAL A 240 -2.34 -13.24 -7.24
C VAL A 240 -2.60 -11.74 -7.18
N ALA A 241 -2.99 -11.22 -6.00
CA ALA A 241 -3.26 -9.81 -5.83
C ALA A 241 -2.02 -8.96 -6.10
N LYS A 242 -0.89 -9.30 -5.47
CA LYS A 242 0.33 -8.50 -5.58
C LYS A 242 0.90 -8.49 -7.00
N SER A 243 0.90 -9.64 -7.70
CA SER A 243 1.36 -9.69 -9.09
C SER A 243 0.45 -8.86 -10.00
N TRP A 244 -0.87 -9.07 -9.95
CA TRP A 244 -1.80 -8.37 -10.84
C TRP A 244 -1.91 -6.87 -10.55
N VAL A 245 -2.10 -6.47 -9.28
CA VAL A 245 -2.34 -5.08 -8.90
C VAL A 245 -1.13 -4.19 -9.18
N SER A 246 0.10 -4.72 -8.99
CA SER A 246 1.33 -4.00 -9.32
C SER A 246 1.37 -3.61 -10.80
N GLU A 247 1.18 -4.57 -11.69
CA GLU A 247 1.16 -4.32 -13.14
C GLU A 247 -0.02 -3.45 -13.58
N ALA A 248 -1.22 -3.68 -13.01
CA ALA A 248 -2.40 -2.91 -13.35
C ALA A 248 -2.22 -1.42 -13.02
N TYR A 249 -1.67 -1.09 -11.86
CA TYR A 249 -1.45 0.31 -11.48
C TYR A 249 -0.42 0.99 -12.38
N GLU A 250 0.67 0.30 -12.76
CA GLU A 250 1.65 0.83 -13.71
C GLU A 250 1.03 1.05 -15.10
N ARG A 251 0.21 0.10 -15.60
CA ARG A 251 -0.50 0.27 -16.88
C ARG A 251 -1.48 1.44 -16.83
N VAL A 252 -2.24 1.61 -15.75
CA VAL A 252 -3.13 2.75 -15.54
C VAL A 252 -2.37 4.06 -15.61
N CYS A 253 -1.22 4.17 -14.95
CA CYS A 253 -0.36 5.35 -15.04
C CYS A 253 0.16 5.60 -16.46
N ALA A 254 0.60 4.56 -17.17
CA ALA A 254 1.10 4.68 -18.54
C ALA A 254 0.02 5.16 -19.51
N LEU A 255 -1.21 4.61 -19.43
CA LEU A 255 -2.35 5.05 -20.24
C LEU A 255 -2.77 6.48 -19.88
N ALA A 256 -2.73 6.86 -18.61
CA ALA A 256 -2.98 8.22 -18.18
C ALA A 256 -1.98 9.21 -18.79
N HIS A 257 -0.69 8.89 -18.78
CA HIS A 257 0.33 9.72 -19.45
C HIS A 257 0.07 9.84 -20.95
N GLN A 258 -0.38 8.78 -21.61
CA GLN A 258 -0.76 8.84 -23.01
C GLN A 258 -1.92 9.82 -23.27
N VAL A 259 -2.94 9.83 -22.39
CA VAL A 259 -4.09 10.73 -22.53
C VAL A 259 -3.74 12.18 -22.20
N HIS A 260 -2.95 12.41 -21.14
CA HIS A 260 -2.54 13.76 -20.73
C HIS A 260 -1.47 14.37 -21.66
N GLY A 261 -0.69 13.52 -22.35
CA GLY A 261 0.43 13.94 -23.18
C GLY A 261 1.50 14.68 -22.39
N ALA A 262 2.11 15.70 -22.98
CA ALA A 262 3.22 16.42 -22.36
C ALA A 262 2.87 17.07 -20.99
N VAL A 263 1.61 17.46 -20.77
CA VAL A 263 1.16 18.05 -19.52
C VAL A 263 1.35 17.08 -18.34
N GLY A 264 1.07 15.79 -18.53
CA GLY A 264 1.23 14.77 -17.48
C GLY A 264 2.67 14.58 -16.99
N PHE A 265 3.65 15.06 -17.72
CA PHE A 265 5.09 14.98 -17.35
C PHE A 265 5.62 16.26 -16.70
N THR A 266 4.83 17.33 -16.64
CA THR A 266 5.28 18.59 -16.02
C THR A 266 5.29 18.47 -14.49
N ALA A 267 6.14 19.26 -13.84
CA ALA A 267 6.29 19.25 -12.38
C ALA A 267 5.02 19.75 -11.65
N GLU A 268 4.21 20.56 -12.33
CA GLU A 268 2.98 21.14 -11.79
C GLU A 268 1.80 20.14 -11.82
N HIS A 269 1.92 19.05 -12.60
CA HIS A 269 0.85 18.06 -12.74
C HIS A 269 1.05 16.90 -11.79
N ASP A 270 0.01 16.48 -11.09
CA ASP A 270 0.10 15.43 -10.06
C ASP A 270 0.38 14.02 -10.56
N LEU A 271 0.17 13.73 -11.86
CA LEU A 271 0.24 12.38 -12.43
C LEU A 271 1.61 11.71 -12.22
N HIS A 272 2.72 12.46 -12.36
CA HIS A 272 4.07 11.90 -12.18
C HIS A 272 4.32 11.42 -10.73
N HIS A 273 3.63 11.97 -9.74
CA HIS A 273 3.69 11.48 -8.37
C HIS A 273 3.02 10.11 -8.21
N TYR A 274 1.88 9.88 -8.88
CA TYR A 274 1.22 8.57 -8.89
C TYR A 274 2.07 7.53 -9.62
N THR A 275 2.72 7.90 -10.72
CA THR A 275 3.65 7.00 -11.43
C THR A 275 4.81 6.57 -10.54
N ARG A 276 5.41 7.51 -9.81
CA ARG A 276 6.50 7.20 -8.85
C ARG A 276 6.00 6.35 -7.69
N HIS A 277 4.78 6.59 -7.22
CA HIS A 277 4.13 5.78 -6.20
C HIS A 277 3.86 4.36 -6.71
N ALA A 278 3.34 4.19 -7.94
CA ALA A 278 3.14 2.88 -8.56
C ALA A 278 4.45 2.07 -8.61
N MET A 279 5.52 2.65 -9.13
CA MET A 279 6.84 2.00 -9.20
C MET A 279 7.40 1.61 -7.82
N SER A 280 7.18 2.43 -6.80
CA SER A 280 7.65 2.17 -5.45
C SER A 280 6.86 1.05 -4.77
N THR A 281 5.53 1.09 -4.86
CA THR A 281 4.64 0.10 -4.23
C THR A 281 4.66 -1.24 -4.96
N ALA A 282 4.94 -1.26 -6.27
CA ALA A 282 5.14 -2.49 -7.03
C ALA A 282 6.30 -3.34 -6.50
N LEU A 283 7.34 -2.72 -5.96
CA LEU A 283 8.51 -3.43 -5.40
C LEU A 283 8.35 -3.80 -3.92
N ALA A 284 7.43 -3.17 -3.19
CA ALA A 284 7.23 -3.44 -1.77
C ALA A 284 6.68 -4.86 -1.52
N PHE A 285 7.23 -5.58 -0.53
CA PHE A 285 6.86 -6.96 -0.16
C PHE A 285 7.01 -8.00 -1.27
N GLY A 286 7.91 -7.78 -2.24
CA GLY A 286 8.11 -8.58 -3.45
C GLY A 286 7.41 -7.97 -4.67
N ASP A 287 8.06 -8.06 -5.82
CA ASP A 287 7.52 -7.63 -7.11
C ASP A 287 6.59 -8.68 -7.74
N ALA A 288 6.05 -8.38 -8.91
CA ALA A 288 5.15 -9.26 -9.64
C ALA A 288 5.81 -10.61 -9.93
N ASP A 289 7.06 -10.62 -10.39
CA ASP A 289 7.79 -11.85 -10.73
C ASP A 289 8.02 -12.72 -9.50
N THR A 290 8.42 -12.12 -8.36
CA THR A 290 8.57 -12.83 -7.08
C THR A 290 7.27 -13.53 -6.67
N HIS A 291 6.13 -12.87 -6.82
CA HIS A 291 4.83 -13.45 -6.49
C HIS A 291 4.38 -14.52 -7.49
N LEU A 292 4.68 -14.37 -8.79
CA LEU A 292 4.45 -15.40 -9.80
C LEU A 292 5.30 -16.67 -9.54
N ASP A 293 6.56 -16.50 -9.15
CA ASP A 293 7.43 -17.64 -8.77
C ASP A 293 6.89 -18.36 -7.51
N ARG A 294 6.39 -17.62 -6.53
CA ARG A 294 5.71 -18.20 -5.35
C ARG A 294 4.47 -19.00 -5.75
N LEU A 295 3.67 -18.50 -6.69
CA LEU A 295 2.50 -19.20 -7.23
C LEU A 295 2.91 -20.47 -8.00
N ALA A 296 3.87 -20.38 -8.92
CA ALA A 296 4.37 -21.51 -9.69
C ALA A 296 4.85 -22.65 -8.76
N THR A 297 5.66 -22.29 -7.75
CA THR A 297 6.15 -23.26 -6.74
C THR A 297 5.00 -23.96 -6.02
N ARG A 298 3.93 -23.23 -5.63
CA ARG A 298 2.77 -23.83 -4.93
C ARG A 298 1.91 -24.70 -5.84
N LEU A 299 1.84 -24.38 -7.13
CA LEU A 299 1.11 -25.17 -8.13
C LEU A 299 1.91 -26.36 -8.66
N GLY A 300 3.19 -26.49 -8.25
CA GLY A 300 4.06 -27.58 -8.71
C GLY A 300 4.52 -27.39 -10.16
N LEU A 301 4.62 -26.15 -10.62
CA LEU A 301 5.07 -25.78 -11.97
C LEU A 301 6.57 -25.51 -12.00
#